data_d411661c05c8db1c1e372a062b29384f
#
_entry.id   d411661c05c8db1c1e372a062b29384f
#
_cell.length_a   1.000
_cell.length_b   1.000
_cell.length_c   1.000
_cell.angle_alpha   90.00
_cell.angle_beta   90.00
_cell.angle_gamma   90.00
#
_symmetry.space_group_name_H-M   'P 1'
#
loop_
_entity.id
_entity.type
_entity.pdbx_description
1 polymer ?
#
loop_
_entity_poly.entity_id
_entity_poly.type
_entity_poly.pdbx_seq_one_letter_code
_entity_poly.pdbx_strand_id
1 'polypeptide(L)'
;MAEASWSNSPPSPKHHRGDASGKEPLVVDDDVPIPGQKLDYTVPLKVDVHLKENLNVVCTSNPDKADKRIREMRMRLGGMHSRFRSIGVDVEYTRDDEPPQRAVVLQLCVEDLVLVYHITAATKWPKELRPLLQEKKLYTFVGFSIRGDKEKLKLSGLEINPDKFVDMQRKWRVPTNGKKWQSLAEFAASLIHPSYKEMKQKIDKKMDHKLWGISPLPNNLIEYAAKDAYVTYEAWKKIETIREGLGQWKEAEDHWDDPYYWGY
;
A
#
# COMPACT_ATOMS: atom_id res chain seq x y z
N MET A 1 73.61 18.86 25.59
CA MET A 1 72.65 19.93 25.28
C MET A 1 71.55 19.27 24.49
N ALA A 2 70.45 18.93 25.13
CA ALA A 2 69.19 18.52 24.47
C ALA A 2 68.11 18.73 25.50
N GLU A 3 67.23 19.66 25.23
CA GLU A 3 66.10 20.04 26.12
C GLU A 3 64.93 19.06 25.90
N ALA A 4 64.37 18.59 27.02
CA ALA A 4 63.19 17.77 27.06
C ALA A 4 61.95 18.69 27.16
N SER A 5 61.04 18.64 26.18
CA SER A 5 59.76 19.29 26.25
C SER A 5 58.67 18.32 26.73
N TRP A 6 58.08 18.63 27.85
CA TRP A 6 56.92 17.92 28.42
C TRP A 6 55.64 18.45 27.75
N SER A 7 54.86 17.57 27.11
CA SER A 7 53.52 17.92 26.67
C SER A 7 52.49 17.29 27.63
N ASN A 8 51.79 18.17 28.35
CA ASN A 8 50.63 17.84 29.18
C ASN A 8 49.41 17.64 28.27
N SER A 9 48.90 16.44 28.17
CA SER A 9 47.57 16.19 27.58
C SER A 9 46.54 16.12 28.71
N PRO A 10 45.38 16.78 28.55
CA PRO A 10 44.31 16.72 29.55
C PRO A 10 43.55 15.37 29.47
N PRO A 11 42.95 14.89 30.57
CA PRO A 11 42.27 13.62 30.65
C PRO A 11 40.95 13.68 29.88
N SER A 12 40.65 12.59 29.13
CA SER A 12 39.42 12.35 28.39
C SER A 12 38.18 12.31 29.31
N PRO A 13 37.07 12.89 28.91
CA PRO A 13 35.84 12.83 29.69
C PRO A 13 35.22 11.43 29.64
N LYS A 14 34.80 10.96 30.83
CA LYS A 14 34.09 9.70 31.05
C LYS A 14 32.76 9.72 30.31
N HIS A 15 32.54 8.77 29.39
CA HIS A 15 31.26 8.51 28.81
C HIS A 15 30.25 8.05 29.88
N HIS A 16 29.35 8.92 30.25
CA HIS A 16 28.09 8.53 30.87
C HIS A 16 27.26 7.77 29.82
N ARG A 17 26.93 6.52 30.11
CA ARG A 17 25.86 5.80 29.43
C ARG A 17 24.56 6.52 29.73
N GLY A 18 24.09 7.30 28.74
CA GLY A 18 22.77 7.88 28.73
C GLY A 18 21.74 6.80 28.54
N ASP A 19 20.73 6.84 29.37
CA ASP A 19 19.53 6.03 29.40
C ASP A 19 18.88 5.88 28.03
N ALA A 20 18.39 4.68 27.79
CA ALA A 20 17.47 4.38 26.71
C ALA A 20 16.18 5.19 26.93
N SER A 21 16.08 6.35 26.30
CA SER A 21 14.82 7.09 26.25
C SER A 21 13.84 6.25 25.45
N GLY A 22 12.91 5.61 26.14
CA GLY A 22 11.72 5.02 25.57
C GLY A 22 11.04 6.09 24.70
N LYS A 23 11.02 5.87 23.40
CA LYS A 23 10.17 6.65 22.51
C LYS A 23 8.73 6.33 22.91
N GLU A 24 8.09 7.26 23.60
CA GLU A 24 6.65 7.25 23.78
C GLU A 24 5.99 7.07 22.41
N PRO A 25 4.97 6.21 22.31
CA PRO A 25 4.19 6.13 21.07
C PRO A 25 3.63 7.52 20.81
N LEU A 26 3.88 8.05 19.59
CA LEU A 26 3.26 9.29 19.12
C LEU A 26 1.74 9.13 19.30
N VAL A 27 1.20 9.75 20.34
CA VAL A 27 -0.23 9.97 20.48
C VAL A 27 -0.58 10.94 19.37
N VAL A 28 -1.03 10.41 18.23
CA VAL A 28 -1.53 11.23 17.14
C VAL A 28 -2.89 11.73 17.59
N ASP A 29 -2.94 12.99 17.92
CA ASP A 29 -4.16 13.70 18.29
C ASP A 29 -5.19 13.52 17.16
N ASP A 30 -6.35 12.93 17.47
CA ASP A 30 -7.42 12.69 16.50
C ASP A 30 -8.02 14.00 15.96
N ASP A 31 -7.67 15.12 16.57
CA ASP A 31 -8.14 16.46 16.23
C ASP A 31 -7.18 17.26 15.29
N VAL A 32 -6.10 16.65 14.78
CA VAL A 32 -5.23 17.35 13.82
C VAL A 32 -6.02 17.68 12.55
N PRO A 33 -6.22 18.97 12.22
CA PRO A 33 -6.99 19.35 11.04
C PRO A 33 -6.32 18.84 9.76
N ILE A 34 -7.08 18.11 8.94
CA ILE A 34 -6.64 17.68 7.62
C ILE A 34 -6.77 18.88 6.67
N PRO A 35 -5.69 19.35 6.02
CA PRO A 35 -5.77 20.49 5.09
C PRO A 35 -6.65 20.14 3.86
N GLY A 36 -7.31 21.13 3.30
CA GLY A 36 -8.11 21.00 2.06
C GLY A 36 -9.54 21.49 2.22
N GLN A 37 -10.28 21.51 1.11
CA GLN A 37 -11.70 21.84 1.09
C GLN A 37 -12.51 20.73 1.73
N LYS A 38 -13.17 20.99 2.84
CA LYS A 38 -13.98 20.02 3.56
C LYS A 38 -15.34 19.86 2.89
N LEU A 39 -15.63 18.66 2.43
CA LEU A 39 -16.91 18.30 1.83
C LEU A 39 -17.24 16.85 2.20
N ASP A 40 -18.33 16.66 2.93
CA ASP A 40 -18.85 15.33 3.21
C ASP A 40 -19.61 14.80 1.99
N TYR A 41 -19.03 13.78 1.33
CA TYR A 41 -19.63 13.17 0.17
C TYR A 41 -19.36 11.67 0.08
N THR A 42 -20.19 10.98 -0.69
CA THR A 42 -20.03 9.56 -1.02
C THR A 42 -20.54 9.28 -2.41
N VAL A 43 -19.68 8.72 -3.26
CA VAL A 43 -20.00 8.30 -4.64
C VAL A 43 -19.84 6.79 -4.73
N PRO A 44 -20.92 6.02 -4.81
CA PRO A 44 -20.85 4.61 -5.19
C PRO A 44 -20.64 4.49 -6.71
N LEU A 45 -19.74 3.62 -7.13
CA LEU A 45 -19.44 3.42 -8.53
C LEU A 45 -19.21 1.93 -8.83
N LYS A 46 -19.67 1.49 -10.01
CA LYS A 46 -19.29 0.19 -10.57
C LYS A 46 -18.22 0.43 -11.63
N VAL A 47 -17.11 -0.27 -11.52
CA VAL A 47 -15.97 -0.08 -12.42
C VAL A 47 -15.66 -1.40 -13.11
N ASP A 48 -15.68 -1.38 -14.43
CA ASP A 48 -15.38 -2.56 -15.24
C ASP A 48 -13.88 -2.85 -15.23
N VAL A 49 -13.55 -4.11 -15.04
CA VAL A 49 -12.20 -4.65 -15.16
C VAL A 49 -12.20 -5.79 -16.18
N HIS A 50 -11.06 -6.43 -16.41
CA HIS A 50 -10.96 -7.58 -17.29
C HIS A 50 -11.94 -8.70 -16.87
N LEU A 51 -12.38 -9.52 -17.81
CA LEU A 51 -13.34 -10.62 -17.59
C LEU A 51 -14.74 -10.19 -17.13
N LYS A 52 -15.11 -8.92 -17.32
CA LYS A 52 -16.44 -8.35 -16.97
C LYS A 52 -16.77 -8.37 -15.47
N GLU A 53 -15.80 -8.57 -14.61
CA GLU A 53 -15.99 -8.39 -13.19
C GLU A 53 -16.11 -6.90 -12.88
N ASN A 54 -17.19 -6.51 -12.19
CA ASN A 54 -17.40 -5.13 -11.76
C ASN A 54 -16.86 -4.92 -10.35
N LEU A 55 -15.93 -3.98 -10.19
CA LEU A 55 -15.52 -3.52 -8.86
C LEU A 55 -16.66 -2.75 -8.20
N ASN A 56 -16.89 -3.05 -6.94
CA ASN A 56 -17.80 -2.33 -6.08
C ASN A 56 -17.05 -1.22 -5.34
N VAL A 57 -17.01 -0.03 -5.96
CA VAL A 57 -16.22 1.10 -5.48
C VAL A 57 -17.07 2.01 -4.60
N VAL A 58 -16.52 2.43 -3.47
CA VAL A 58 -17.02 3.54 -2.67
C VAL A 58 -15.94 4.59 -2.59
N CYS A 59 -16.16 5.73 -3.24
CA CYS A 59 -15.36 6.93 -3.06
C CYS A 59 -16.04 7.81 -2.01
N THR A 60 -15.32 8.19 -0.96
CA THR A 60 -15.93 8.96 0.12
C THR A 60 -14.91 9.77 0.93
N SER A 61 -15.37 10.91 1.42
CA SER A 61 -14.72 11.68 2.49
C SER A 61 -15.44 11.47 3.84
N ASN A 62 -16.60 10.79 3.82
CA ASN A 62 -17.39 10.53 5.02
C ASN A 62 -16.75 9.40 5.85
N PRO A 63 -16.37 9.64 7.12
CA PRO A 63 -15.70 8.65 7.96
C PRO A 63 -16.57 7.41 8.24
N ASP A 64 -17.88 7.56 8.45
CA ASP A 64 -18.76 6.44 8.77
C ASP A 64 -18.97 5.52 7.56
N LYS A 65 -18.99 6.08 6.34
CA LYS A 65 -19.05 5.31 5.10
C LYS A 65 -17.76 4.56 4.83
N ALA A 66 -16.63 5.21 5.11
CA ALA A 66 -15.32 4.56 5.04
C ALA A 66 -15.21 3.42 6.07
N ASP A 67 -15.62 3.65 7.32
CA ASP A 67 -15.65 2.62 8.38
C ASP A 67 -16.53 1.42 8.00
N LYS A 68 -17.70 1.68 7.40
CA LYS A 68 -18.57 0.61 6.89
C LYS A 68 -17.83 -0.23 5.86
N ARG A 69 -17.19 0.41 4.87
CA ARG A 69 -16.43 -0.29 3.81
C ARG A 69 -15.25 -1.08 4.38
N ILE A 70 -14.52 -0.53 5.35
CA ILE A 70 -13.42 -1.22 6.02
C ILE A 70 -13.91 -2.47 6.75
N ARG A 71 -15.06 -2.40 7.45
CA ARG A 71 -15.64 -3.59 8.10
C ARG A 71 -16.05 -4.67 7.09
N GLU A 72 -16.61 -4.28 5.94
CA GLU A 72 -16.93 -5.23 4.85
C GLU A 72 -15.67 -5.93 4.33
N MET A 73 -14.57 -5.18 4.13
CA MET A 73 -13.26 -5.74 3.75
C MET A 73 -12.72 -6.70 4.80
N ARG A 74 -12.79 -6.35 6.09
CA ARG A 74 -12.37 -7.24 7.19
C ARG A 74 -13.17 -8.54 7.23
N MET A 75 -14.48 -8.50 6.97
CA MET A 75 -15.31 -9.71 6.89
C MET A 75 -14.84 -10.62 5.74
N ARG A 76 -14.55 -10.07 4.54
CA ARG A 76 -13.99 -10.83 3.42
C ARG A 76 -12.66 -11.46 3.78
N LEU A 77 -11.72 -10.68 4.32
CA LEU A 77 -10.41 -11.16 4.75
C LEU A 77 -10.51 -12.26 5.81
N GLY A 78 -11.48 -12.17 6.74
CA GLY A 78 -11.73 -13.20 7.75
C GLY A 78 -12.08 -14.56 7.18
N GLY A 79 -12.78 -14.60 6.04
CA GLY A 79 -13.14 -15.84 5.32
C GLY A 79 -12.01 -16.44 4.46
N MET A 80 -10.91 -15.69 4.25
CA MET A 80 -9.81 -16.15 3.41
C MET A 80 -8.79 -17.00 4.18
N HIS A 81 -8.09 -17.88 3.45
CA HIS A 81 -6.90 -18.52 3.99
C HIS A 81 -5.84 -17.47 4.33
N SER A 82 -5.10 -17.66 5.42
CA SER A 82 -4.19 -16.65 6.00
C SER A 82 -3.19 -16.05 5.00
N ARG A 83 -2.65 -16.84 4.08
CA ARG A 83 -1.69 -16.39 3.05
C ARG A 83 -2.29 -15.43 2.01
N PHE A 84 -3.60 -15.53 1.76
CA PHE A 84 -4.30 -14.65 0.82
C PHE A 84 -4.92 -13.42 1.47
N ARG A 85 -4.78 -13.26 2.79
CA ARG A 85 -5.26 -12.08 3.51
C ARG A 85 -4.40 -10.87 3.19
N SER A 86 -4.62 -10.30 2.01
CA SER A 86 -3.91 -9.12 1.54
C SER A 86 -4.88 -7.99 1.20
N ILE A 87 -4.37 -6.78 1.28
CA ILE A 87 -5.07 -5.54 0.94
C ILE A 87 -4.22 -4.83 -0.10
N GLY A 88 -4.76 -4.65 -1.30
CA GLY A 88 -4.15 -3.79 -2.32
C GLY A 88 -4.21 -2.34 -1.85
N VAL A 89 -3.10 -1.62 -1.96
CA VAL A 89 -3.02 -0.23 -1.53
C VAL A 89 -2.32 0.63 -2.56
N ASP A 90 -2.86 1.81 -2.80
CA ASP A 90 -2.24 2.86 -3.58
C ASP A 90 -2.56 4.24 -2.99
N VAL A 91 -1.84 5.28 -3.40
CA VAL A 91 -1.96 6.63 -2.82
C VAL A 91 -1.78 7.68 -3.89
N GLU A 92 -2.71 8.63 -3.95
CA GLU A 92 -2.52 9.86 -4.70
C GLU A 92 -2.15 11.02 -3.76
N TYR A 93 -1.39 11.99 -4.28
CA TYR A 93 -0.75 13.01 -3.46
C TYR A 93 -0.75 14.39 -4.10
N THR A 94 -0.43 15.40 -3.30
CA THR A 94 -0.29 16.79 -3.76
C THR A 94 0.85 16.93 -4.76
N ARG A 95 0.88 18.02 -5.49
CA ARG A 95 1.91 18.33 -6.48
C ARG A 95 3.31 18.43 -5.89
N ASP A 96 4.33 18.28 -6.75
CA ASP A 96 5.75 18.44 -6.40
C ASP A 96 6.09 19.88 -5.97
N ASP A 97 5.35 20.87 -6.48
CA ASP A 97 5.52 22.29 -6.13
C ASP A 97 4.79 22.70 -4.82
N GLU A 98 4.15 21.77 -4.13
CA GLU A 98 3.51 21.96 -2.82
C GLU A 98 4.21 21.11 -1.73
N PRO A 99 5.46 21.39 -1.39
CA PRO A 99 6.17 20.66 -0.35
C PRO A 99 5.68 21.02 1.06
N PRO A 100 5.65 20.05 2.01
CA PRO A 100 5.91 18.64 1.75
C PRO A 100 4.71 17.96 1.09
N GLN A 101 4.96 17.10 0.07
CA GLN A 101 3.91 16.32 -0.56
C GLN A 101 3.18 15.46 0.46
N ARG A 102 1.85 15.50 0.42
CA ARG A 102 0.97 14.75 1.33
C ARG A 102 0.02 13.86 0.55
N ALA A 103 -0.39 12.75 1.15
CA ALA A 103 -1.45 11.92 0.59
C ALA A 103 -2.77 12.69 0.58
N VAL A 104 -3.45 12.69 -0.55
CA VAL A 104 -4.77 13.33 -0.75
C VAL A 104 -5.87 12.30 -0.94
N VAL A 105 -5.54 11.13 -1.49
CA VAL A 105 -6.46 10.01 -1.65
C VAL A 105 -5.74 8.72 -1.26
N LEU A 106 -6.39 7.89 -0.46
CA LEU A 106 -5.95 6.53 -0.14
C LEU A 106 -6.89 5.53 -0.78
N GLN A 107 -6.34 4.58 -1.52
CA GLN A 107 -7.08 3.49 -2.12
C GLN A 107 -6.77 2.17 -1.42
N LEU A 108 -7.82 1.42 -1.09
CA LEU A 108 -7.74 0.08 -0.52
C LEU A 108 -8.61 -0.88 -1.34
N CYS A 109 -8.10 -2.08 -1.61
CA CYS A 109 -8.83 -3.11 -2.35
C CYS A 109 -8.73 -4.48 -1.69
N VAL A 110 -9.87 -5.16 -1.56
CA VAL A 110 -9.99 -6.57 -1.18
C VAL A 110 -11.03 -7.20 -2.10
N GLU A 111 -10.63 -8.13 -2.95
CA GLU A 111 -11.46 -8.74 -4.00
C GLU A 111 -12.10 -7.65 -4.90
N ASP A 112 -13.44 -7.65 -5.00
CA ASP A 112 -14.21 -6.65 -5.74
C ASP A 112 -14.51 -5.38 -4.92
N LEU A 113 -14.21 -5.37 -3.62
CA LEU A 113 -14.48 -4.23 -2.76
C LEU A 113 -13.35 -3.22 -2.81
N VAL A 114 -13.67 -1.99 -3.23
CA VAL A 114 -12.70 -0.89 -3.26
C VAL A 114 -13.20 0.28 -2.41
N LEU A 115 -12.30 0.82 -1.59
CA LEU A 115 -12.44 2.10 -0.91
C LEU A 115 -11.48 3.10 -1.54
N VAL A 116 -12.03 4.21 -2.04
CA VAL A 116 -11.29 5.40 -2.43
C VAL A 116 -11.59 6.47 -1.38
N TYR A 117 -10.70 6.62 -0.40
CA TYR A 117 -10.89 7.56 0.70
C TYR A 117 -10.24 8.89 0.40
N HIS A 118 -11.07 9.95 0.27
CA HIS A 118 -10.61 11.29 -0.07
C HIS A 118 -10.19 12.05 1.20
N ILE A 119 -8.92 11.94 1.55
CA ILE A 119 -8.32 12.45 2.79
C ILE A 119 -8.52 13.97 2.92
N THR A 120 -8.19 14.73 1.89
CA THR A 120 -8.21 16.20 1.95
C THR A 120 -9.61 16.78 2.07
N ALA A 121 -10.64 16.08 1.59
CA ALA A 121 -12.05 16.47 1.76
C ALA A 121 -12.64 16.06 3.11
N ALA A 122 -12.04 15.08 3.78
CA ALA A 122 -12.56 14.55 5.03
C ALA A 122 -12.46 15.55 6.19
N THR A 123 -13.46 15.55 7.06
CA THR A 123 -13.49 16.36 8.28
C THR A 123 -12.92 15.63 9.49
N LYS A 124 -13.02 14.30 9.50
CA LYS A 124 -12.54 13.42 10.58
C LYS A 124 -11.96 12.14 9.99
N TRP A 125 -11.10 11.49 10.75
CA TRP A 125 -10.59 10.18 10.40
C TRP A 125 -11.64 9.07 10.65
N PRO A 126 -11.73 8.07 9.76
CA PRO A 126 -12.48 6.85 10.05
C PRO A 126 -11.85 6.11 11.24
N LYS A 127 -12.67 5.67 12.18
CA LYS A 127 -12.22 4.98 13.40
C LYS A 127 -11.54 3.65 13.11
N GLU A 128 -11.99 2.98 12.05
CA GLU A 128 -11.43 1.67 11.62
C GLU A 128 -10.14 1.79 10.81
N LEU A 129 -9.82 2.97 10.24
CA LEU A 129 -8.74 3.10 9.27
C LEU A 129 -7.36 2.92 9.90
N ARG A 130 -7.04 3.67 10.95
CA ARG A 130 -5.74 3.55 11.64
C ARG A 130 -5.52 2.15 12.23
N PRO A 131 -6.48 1.55 12.95
CA PRO A 131 -6.36 0.17 13.41
C PRO A 131 -6.15 -0.84 12.28
N LEU A 132 -6.76 -0.63 11.09
CA LEU A 132 -6.54 -1.47 9.94
C LEU A 132 -5.10 -1.33 9.45
N LEU A 133 -4.60 -0.11 9.22
CA LEU A 133 -3.27 0.17 8.68
C LEU A 133 -2.14 -0.28 9.62
N GLN A 134 -2.37 -0.28 10.93
CA GLN A 134 -1.42 -0.69 11.96
C GLN A 134 -1.52 -2.16 12.35
N GLU A 135 -2.39 -2.93 11.69
CA GLU A 135 -2.55 -4.36 11.98
C GLU A 135 -1.23 -5.13 11.83
N LYS A 136 -0.85 -5.90 12.86
CA LYS A 136 0.47 -6.55 12.94
C LYS A 136 0.49 -8.00 12.49
N LYS A 137 -0.65 -8.70 12.48
CA LYS A 137 -0.67 -10.16 12.34
C LYS A 137 -1.55 -10.68 11.22
N LEU A 138 -2.67 -10.03 10.95
CA LEU A 138 -3.76 -10.62 10.18
C LEU A 138 -3.65 -10.37 8.68
N TYR A 139 -3.14 -9.21 8.25
CA TYR A 139 -3.18 -8.80 6.85
C TYR A 139 -1.80 -8.40 6.33
N THR A 140 -1.61 -8.53 5.02
CA THR A 140 -0.44 -7.99 4.31
C THR A 140 -0.92 -6.87 3.39
N PHE A 141 -0.35 -5.68 3.52
CA PHE A 141 -0.58 -4.60 2.58
C PHE A 141 0.34 -4.76 1.38
N VAL A 142 -0.22 -4.66 0.19
CA VAL A 142 0.53 -4.85 -1.05
C VAL A 142 0.39 -3.61 -1.94
N GLY A 143 1.51 -3.10 -2.42
CA GLY A 143 1.56 -1.93 -3.27
C GLY A 143 2.62 -2.07 -4.36
N PHE A 144 2.59 -1.18 -5.35
CA PHE A 144 3.58 -1.15 -6.43
C PHE A 144 4.35 0.17 -6.41
N SER A 145 5.68 0.11 -6.18
CA SER A 145 6.56 1.29 -6.08
C SER A 145 6.23 2.26 -4.93
N ILE A 146 5.60 1.78 -3.89
CA ILE A 146 4.92 2.56 -2.84
C ILE A 146 5.86 3.16 -1.76
N ARG A 147 7.17 3.07 -1.92
CA ARG A 147 8.08 3.59 -0.88
C ARG A 147 7.86 5.09 -0.62
N GLY A 148 7.73 5.89 -1.68
CA GLY A 148 7.46 7.32 -1.58
C GLY A 148 6.08 7.64 -0.99
N ASP A 149 5.09 6.79 -1.27
CA ASP A 149 3.72 6.98 -0.82
C ASP A 149 3.56 6.76 0.68
N LYS A 150 4.36 5.85 1.27
CA LYS A 150 4.41 5.66 2.73
C LYS A 150 4.84 6.92 3.47
N GLU A 151 5.82 7.64 2.93
CA GLU A 151 6.29 8.91 3.52
C GLU A 151 5.20 9.98 3.44
N LYS A 152 4.51 10.07 2.30
CA LYS A 152 3.40 11.00 2.10
C LYS A 152 2.19 10.68 2.98
N LEU A 153 1.87 9.39 3.15
CA LEU A 153 0.84 8.94 4.11
C LEU A 153 1.20 9.35 5.54
N LYS A 154 2.45 9.12 5.95
CA LYS A 154 2.93 9.50 7.29
C LYS A 154 2.80 11.01 7.52
N LEU A 155 3.17 11.83 6.54
CA LEU A 155 3.00 13.28 6.60
C LEU A 155 1.52 13.71 6.67
N SER A 156 0.60 12.85 6.24
CA SER A 156 -0.84 13.06 6.34
C SER A 156 -1.45 12.46 7.62
N GLY A 157 -0.65 11.96 8.56
CA GLY A 157 -1.11 11.37 9.82
C GLY A 157 -1.57 9.91 9.71
N LEU A 158 -1.25 9.24 8.59
CA LEU A 158 -1.53 7.81 8.39
C LEU A 158 -0.21 7.05 8.22
N GLU A 159 -0.12 5.86 8.81
CA GLU A 159 1.05 5.01 8.67
C GLU A 159 0.63 3.55 8.49
N ILE A 160 1.17 2.90 7.46
CA ILE A 160 1.03 1.45 7.28
C ILE A 160 2.15 0.77 8.05
N ASN A 161 1.81 -0.27 8.81
CA ASN A 161 2.79 -1.07 9.55
C ASN A 161 3.91 -1.55 8.60
N PRO A 162 5.17 -1.17 8.84
CA PRO A 162 6.28 -1.48 7.94
C PRO A 162 6.55 -2.98 7.79
N ASP A 163 6.25 -3.77 8.82
CA ASP A 163 6.48 -5.22 8.82
C ASP A 163 5.43 -5.99 8.00
N LYS A 164 4.32 -5.34 7.66
CA LYS A 164 3.19 -5.93 6.95
C LYS A 164 2.99 -5.36 5.55
N PHE A 165 3.99 -4.66 5.06
CA PHE A 165 3.92 -4.01 3.77
C PHE A 165 4.85 -4.66 2.74
N VAL A 166 4.33 -4.97 1.56
CA VAL A 166 5.06 -5.54 0.43
C VAL A 166 5.04 -4.59 -0.76
N ASP A 167 6.22 -4.15 -1.19
CA ASP A 167 6.41 -3.46 -2.47
C ASP A 167 6.69 -4.50 -3.57
N MET A 168 5.71 -4.74 -4.42
CA MET A 168 5.78 -5.75 -5.47
C MET A 168 6.84 -5.43 -6.52
N GLN A 169 7.06 -4.16 -6.87
CA GLN A 169 8.11 -3.77 -7.82
C GLN A 169 9.51 -4.19 -7.33
N ARG A 170 9.71 -4.23 -6.02
CA ARG A 170 10.98 -4.63 -5.41
C ARG A 170 11.11 -6.13 -5.23
N LYS A 171 10.01 -6.80 -4.90
CA LYS A 171 10.02 -8.25 -4.64
C LYS A 171 9.90 -9.12 -5.88
N TRP A 172 9.20 -8.64 -6.91
CA TRP A 172 8.94 -9.40 -8.11
C TRP A 172 9.60 -8.75 -9.33
N ARG A 173 10.50 -9.45 -9.96
CA ARG A 173 11.27 -8.94 -11.09
C ARG A 173 10.77 -9.49 -12.42
N VAL A 174 11.15 -8.82 -13.52
CA VAL A 174 10.89 -9.31 -14.88
C VAL A 174 11.59 -10.66 -15.05
N PRO A 175 10.86 -11.76 -15.36
CA PRO A 175 11.44 -13.11 -15.39
C PRO A 175 12.58 -13.27 -16.38
N THR A 176 12.51 -12.59 -17.52
CA THR A 176 13.48 -12.74 -18.61
C THR A 176 14.84 -12.09 -18.36
N ASN A 177 14.92 -11.06 -17.52
CA ASN A 177 16.15 -10.27 -17.35
C ASN A 177 16.43 -9.78 -15.92
N GLY A 178 15.58 -10.12 -14.95
CA GLY A 178 15.74 -9.75 -13.54
C GLY A 178 15.58 -8.25 -13.25
N LYS A 179 15.23 -7.42 -14.24
CA LYS A 179 15.07 -5.98 -14.08
C LYS A 179 13.79 -5.63 -13.29
N LYS A 180 13.72 -4.41 -12.82
CA LYS A 180 12.48 -3.85 -12.24
C LYS A 180 11.45 -3.64 -13.35
N TRP A 181 10.20 -3.89 -13.03
CA TRP A 181 9.08 -3.48 -13.86
C TRP A 181 9.04 -1.95 -13.99
N GLN A 182 8.79 -1.45 -15.19
CA GLN A 182 8.79 0.00 -15.44
C GLN A 182 7.51 0.67 -14.90
N SER A 183 6.38 -0.05 -14.97
CA SER A 183 5.09 0.48 -14.54
C SER A 183 4.18 -0.61 -13.97
N LEU A 184 3.18 -0.19 -13.19
CA LEU A 184 2.10 -1.06 -12.74
C LEU A 184 1.32 -1.65 -13.92
N ALA A 185 1.14 -0.88 -15.01
CA ALA A 185 0.44 -1.34 -16.21
C ALA A 185 1.16 -2.52 -16.90
N GLU A 186 2.48 -2.44 -17.07
CA GLU A 186 3.27 -3.55 -17.63
C GLU A 186 3.25 -4.78 -16.72
N PHE A 187 3.38 -4.55 -15.41
CA PHE A 187 3.33 -5.61 -14.42
C PHE A 187 1.98 -6.34 -14.44
N ALA A 188 0.88 -5.60 -14.45
CA ALA A 188 -0.47 -6.13 -14.54
C ALA A 188 -0.75 -6.85 -15.86
N ALA A 189 -0.29 -6.29 -16.96
CA ALA A 189 -0.43 -6.89 -18.29
C ALA A 189 0.25 -8.25 -18.38
N SER A 190 1.38 -8.42 -17.70
CA SER A 190 2.13 -9.67 -17.66
C SER A 190 1.51 -10.73 -16.73
N LEU A 191 0.95 -10.33 -15.59
CA LEU A 191 0.48 -11.26 -14.55
C LEU A 191 -1.01 -11.52 -14.59
N ILE A 192 -1.81 -10.52 -14.95
CA ILE A 192 -3.27 -10.59 -14.86
C ILE A 192 -3.89 -10.77 -16.25
N HIS A 193 -3.83 -9.71 -17.07
CA HIS A 193 -4.41 -9.71 -18.40
C HIS A 193 -3.77 -8.64 -19.31
N PRO A 194 -3.49 -8.93 -20.60
CA PRO A 194 -2.83 -7.98 -21.51
C PRO A 194 -3.53 -6.62 -21.67
N SER A 195 -4.85 -6.54 -21.48
CA SER A 195 -5.62 -5.29 -21.56
C SER A 195 -5.16 -4.21 -20.57
N TYR A 196 -4.50 -4.61 -19.48
CA TYR A 196 -3.97 -3.65 -18.52
C TYR A 196 -2.77 -2.83 -19.02
N LYS A 197 -2.16 -3.21 -20.14
CA LYS A 197 -1.08 -2.43 -20.76
C LYS A 197 -1.51 -0.99 -21.05
N GLU A 198 -2.78 -0.80 -21.34
CA GLU A 198 -3.36 0.51 -21.70
C GLU A 198 -4.09 1.20 -20.53
N MET A 199 -4.08 0.62 -19.33
CA MET A 199 -4.86 1.15 -18.22
C MET A 199 -4.52 2.61 -17.86
N LYS A 200 -3.27 3.03 -18.12
CA LYS A 200 -2.79 4.41 -17.87
C LYS A 200 -2.87 5.31 -19.11
N GLN A 201 -3.14 4.78 -20.29
CA GLN A 201 -3.19 5.58 -21.53
C GLN A 201 -4.48 6.41 -21.66
N LYS A 202 -5.55 5.97 -21.00
CA LYS A 202 -6.86 6.69 -21.00
C LYS A 202 -6.85 7.94 -20.12
N ILE A 203 -5.82 8.12 -19.33
CA ILE A 203 -5.64 9.31 -18.51
C ILE A 203 -4.63 10.18 -19.23
N ASP A 204 -5.05 11.39 -19.57
CA ASP A 204 -4.17 12.38 -20.18
C ASP A 204 -2.89 12.49 -19.33
N LYS A 205 -1.72 12.34 -19.97
CA LYS A 205 -0.39 12.48 -19.33
C LYS A 205 -0.20 13.83 -18.66
N LYS A 206 -1.10 14.76 -18.94
CA LYS A 206 -1.20 16.08 -18.32
C LYS A 206 -2.18 16.13 -17.15
N MET A 207 -2.66 14.97 -16.65
CA MET A 207 -3.53 15.02 -15.48
C MET A 207 -2.77 15.66 -14.35
N ASP A 208 -3.11 16.90 -14.10
CA ASP A 208 -2.52 17.72 -13.06
C ASP A 208 -2.86 17.08 -11.71
N HIS A 209 -1.86 16.78 -10.91
CA HIS A 209 -2.05 16.31 -9.53
C HIS A 209 -2.98 17.22 -8.70
N LYS A 210 -3.21 18.47 -9.15
CA LYS A 210 -4.23 19.37 -8.59
C LYS A 210 -5.65 18.77 -8.62
N LEU A 211 -5.96 17.94 -9.61
CA LEU A 211 -7.28 17.36 -9.75
C LEU A 211 -7.64 16.42 -8.59
N TRP A 212 -6.66 15.84 -7.91
CA TRP A 212 -6.89 15.02 -6.73
C TRP A 212 -7.42 15.81 -5.52
N GLY A 213 -7.22 17.14 -5.50
CA GLY A 213 -7.77 18.04 -4.48
C GLY A 213 -9.22 18.48 -4.72
N ILE A 214 -9.82 18.15 -5.86
CA ILE A 214 -11.20 18.54 -6.22
C ILE A 214 -12.19 17.68 -5.42
N SER A 215 -13.22 18.31 -4.85
CA SER A 215 -14.27 17.62 -4.08
C SER A 215 -15.65 17.95 -4.62
N PRO A 216 -16.48 16.96 -4.96
CA PRO A 216 -16.20 15.51 -5.01
C PRO A 216 -15.23 15.16 -6.15
N LEU A 217 -14.54 14.00 -6.02
CA LEU A 217 -13.68 13.52 -7.10
C LEU A 217 -14.49 13.18 -8.36
N PRO A 218 -14.01 13.56 -9.55
CA PRO A 218 -14.60 13.13 -10.82
C PRO A 218 -14.58 11.61 -11.00
N ASN A 219 -15.59 11.04 -11.66
CA ASN A 219 -15.73 9.59 -11.83
C ASN A 219 -14.52 8.94 -12.53
N ASN A 220 -13.91 9.60 -13.52
CA ASN A 220 -12.71 9.08 -14.18
C ASN A 220 -11.50 8.94 -13.25
N LEU A 221 -11.37 9.84 -12.25
CA LEU A 221 -10.33 9.73 -11.22
C LEU A 221 -10.65 8.62 -10.22
N ILE A 222 -11.93 8.48 -9.85
CA ILE A 222 -12.36 7.38 -8.97
C ILE A 222 -12.10 6.03 -9.65
N GLU A 223 -12.44 5.92 -10.94
CA GLU A 223 -12.19 4.72 -11.74
C GLU A 223 -10.71 4.38 -11.82
N TYR A 224 -9.86 5.37 -12.07
CA TYR A 224 -8.41 5.20 -12.12
C TYR A 224 -7.87 4.69 -10.78
N ALA A 225 -8.16 5.40 -9.69
CA ALA A 225 -7.71 5.05 -8.34
C ALA A 225 -8.19 3.64 -7.93
N ALA A 226 -9.42 3.28 -8.28
CA ALA A 226 -9.97 1.96 -8.00
C ALA A 226 -9.23 0.85 -8.77
N LYS A 227 -8.90 1.10 -10.05
CA LYS A 227 -8.17 0.13 -10.88
C LYS A 227 -6.74 -0.08 -10.38
N ASP A 228 -6.04 0.98 -9.97
CA ASP A 228 -4.67 0.86 -9.46
C ASP A 228 -4.62 -0.02 -8.18
N ALA A 229 -5.53 0.21 -7.23
CA ALA A 229 -5.62 -0.62 -6.02
C ALA A 229 -6.04 -2.07 -6.32
N TYR A 230 -7.00 -2.27 -7.23
CA TYR A 230 -7.45 -3.61 -7.63
C TYR A 230 -6.33 -4.40 -8.32
N VAL A 231 -5.68 -3.79 -9.29
CA VAL A 231 -4.57 -4.44 -10.02
C VAL A 231 -3.45 -4.85 -9.08
N THR A 232 -3.16 -4.02 -8.09
CA THR A 232 -2.18 -4.31 -7.06
C THR A 232 -2.59 -5.53 -6.22
N TYR A 233 -3.85 -5.60 -5.79
CA TYR A 233 -4.42 -6.75 -5.07
C TYR A 233 -4.39 -8.04 -5.91
N GLU A 234 -4.92 -7.98 -7.14
CA GLU A 234 -5.04 -9.15 -8.00
C GLU A 234 -3.68 -9.69 -8.46
N ALA A 235 -2.72 -8.82 -8.75
CA ALA A 235 -1.37 -9.23 -9.08
C ALA A 235 -0.70 -10.00 -7.92
N TRP A 236 -0.88 -9.53 -6.69
CA TRP A 236 -0.38 -10.24 -5.52
C TRP A 236 -1.02 -11.61 -5.35
N LYS A 237 -2.33 -11.69 -5.49
CA LYS A 237 -3.07 -12.96 -5.44
C LYS A 237 -2.53 -13.97 -6.47
N LYS A 238 -2.28 -13.53 -7.70
CA LYS A 238 -1.65 -14.37 -8.75
C LYS A 238 -0.25 -14.84 -8.35
N ILE A 239 0.57 -13.96 -7.77
CA ILE A 239 1.92 -14.30 -7.29
C ILE A 239 1.85 -15.39 -6.21
N GLU A 240 0.96 -15.24 -5.23
CA GLU A 240 0.82 -16.22 -4.15
C GLU A 240 0.31 -17.57 -4.68
N THR A 241 -0.60 -17.56 -5.67
CA THR A 241 -1.06 -18.79 -6.34
C THR A 241 0.07 -19.50 -7.09
N ILE A 242 0.91 -18.74 -7.82
CA ILE A 242 2.08 -19.30 -8.52
C ILE A 242 3.06 -19.90 -7.52
N ARG A 243 3.32 -19.20 -6.42
CA ARG A 243 4.23 -19.71 -5.36
C ARG A 243 3.72 -21.00 -4.72
N GLU A 244 2.43 -21.09 -4.51
CA GLU A 244 1.80 -22.31 -4.01
C GLU A 244 1.99 -23.47 -4.96
N GLY A 245 1.71 -23.28 -6.25
CA GLY A 245 1.89 -24.30 -7.26
C GLY A 245 3.35 -24.77 -7.37
N LEU A 246 4.31 -23.84 -7.30
CA LEU A 246 5.73 -24.18 -7.29
C LEU A 246 6.16 -24.93 -6.02
N GLY A 247 5.57 -24.59 -4.86
CA GLY A 247 5.81 -25.31 -3.62
C GLY A 247 5.32 -26.75 -3.69
N GLN A 248 4.10 -26.96 -4.13
CA GLN A 248 3.51 -28.30 -4.30
C GLN A 248 4.29 -29.15 -5.32
N TRP A 249 4.78 -28.52 -6.40
CA TRP A 249 5.60 -29.23 -7.38
C TRP A 249 6.93 -29.70 -6.79
N LYS A 250 7.62 -28.88 -6.01
CA LYS A 250 8.87 -29.28 -5.34
C LYS A 250 8.66 -30.42 -4.33
N GLU A 251 7.61 -30.34 -3.52
CA GLU A 251 7.26 -31.41 -2.60
C GLU A 251 6.97 -32.72 -3.35
N ALA A 252 6.34 -32.66 -4.52
CA ALA A 252 6.11 -33.82 -5.36
C ALA A 252 7.43 -34.37 -5.93
N GLU A 253 8.34 -33.52 -6.43
CA GLU A 253 9.66 -33.95 -6.91
C GLU A 253 10.47 -34.64 -5.81
N ASP A 254 10.48 -34.10 -4.59
CA ASP A 254 11.19 -34.70 -3.44
C ASP A 254 10.61 -36.08 -3.06
N HIS A 255 9.35 -36.34 -3.34
CA HIS A 255 8.72 -37.64 -3.12
C HIS A 255 8.93 -38.66 -4.27
N TRP A 256 9.24 -38.18 -5.48
CA TRP A 256 9.49 -39.08 -6.61
C TRP A 256 10.78 -39.92 -6.45
N ASP A 257 11.74 -39.38 -5.70
CA ASP A 257 13.01 -40.03 -5.39
C ASP A 257 12.94 -40.96 -4.15
N ASP A 258 11.80 -41.03 -3.45
CA ASP A 258 11.60 -41.94 -2.28
C ASP A 258 11.16 -43.34 -2.74
N PRO A 259 12.03 -44.37 -2.64
CA PRO A 259 11.71 -45.75 -3.05
C PRO A 259 10.53 -46.36 -2.28
N TYR A 260 10.16 -45.79 -1.13
CA TYR A 260 9.07 -46.28 -0.29
C TYR A 260 7.70 -45.68 -0.64
N TYR A 261 7.65 -44.67 -1.50
CA TYR A 261 6.36 -44.07 -1.89
C TYR A 261 5.56 -44.93 -2.89
N TRP A 262 6.22 -45.87 -3.57
CA TRP A 262 5.62 -46.84 -4.52
C TRP A 262 5.31 -48.20 -3.87
N GLY A 263 5.07 -48.23 -2.54
CA GLY A 263 4.70 -49.43 -1.83
C GLY A 263 3.38 -50.02 -2.32
N TYR A 264 3.49 -51.12 -3.04
CA TYR A 264 2.44 -52.11 -3.22
C TYR A 264 2.30 -52.95 -1.98
#